data_c953bfc4b1fd1615cbbdd12151cb7460
#
_entry.id   c953bfc4b1fd1615cbbdd12151cb7460
#
_cell.length_a   1.000
_cell.length_b   1.000
_cell.length_c   1.000
_cell.angle_alpha   90.00
_cell.angle_beta   90.00
_cell.angle_gamma   90.00
#
_symmetry.space_group_name_H-M   'P 1'
#
loop_
_entity.id
_entity.type
_entity.pdbx_description
1 polymer ?
#
loop_
_entity_poly.entity_id
_entity_poly.type
_entity_poly.pdbx_seq_one_letter_code
_entity_poly.pdbx_strand_id
1 'polypeptide(L)'
;ADNLITALPSDADNLFVVLSARQLNTNCRIISRASNESSYSKLKIAGANNVIMPDKLGGDHMASLVVTPDVIEFVGRLTIEGETTANLEEISVNDLPTEYLDKTILDLDLRRKTGCTVIGFKAPDNSYLINPEASIVLQKDSHLIVLGRPEQISKLRALF
;
A
#
# COMPACT_ATOMS: atom_id res chain seq x y z
N ALA A 1 12.96 -18.74 5.96
CA ALA A 1 12.49 -17.36 6.19
C ALA A 1 11.47 -16.98 5.12
N ASP A 2 10.40 -16.33 5.50
CA ASP A 2 9.33 -15.93 4.59
C ASP A 2 9.59 -14.54 4.00
N ASN A 3 10.38 -13.74 4.69
CA ASN A 3 10.76 -12.40 4.27
C ASN A 3 12.27 -12.18 4.44
N LEU A 4 12.88 -11.48 3.48
CA LEU A 4 14.28 -11.06 3.49
C LEU A 4 14.38 -9.58 3.11
N ILE A 5 15.15 -8.83 3.87
CA ILE A 5 15.54 -7.47 3.52
C ILE A 5 17.08 -7.42 3.40
N THR A 6 17.57 -6.95 2.25
CA THR A 6 19.01 -6.69 2.06
C THR A 6 19.25 -5.21 1.78
N ALA A 7 20.10 -4.59 2.58
CA ALA A 7 20.38 -3.16 2.54
C ALA A 7 21.89 -2.88 2.68
N LEU A 8 22.72 -3.71 2.06
CA LEU A 8 24.17 -3.57 2.06
C LEU A 8 24.59 -2.32 1.27
N PRO A 9 25.76 -1.74 1.57
CA PRO A 9 26.26 -0.57 0.84
C PRO A 9 26.52 -0.83 -0.64
N SER A 10 26.88 -2.07 -0.99
CA SER A 10 27.22 -2.50 -2.35
C SER A 10 25.99 -3.11 -3.05
N ASP A 11 25.66 -2.60 -4.22
CA ASP A 11 24.57 -3.14 -5.06
C ASP A 11 24.90 -4.56 -5.58
N ALA A 12 26.20 -4.86 -5.80
CA ALA A 12 26.63 -6.19 -6.22
C ALA A 12 26.42 -7.23 -5.11
N ASP A 13 26.68 -6.85 -3.86
CA ASP A 13 26.44 -7.72 -2.71
C ASP A 13 24.94 -7.93 -2.49
N ASN A 14 24.13 -6.88 -2.63
CA ASN A 14 22.66 -7.00 -2.59
C ASN A 14 22.16 -7.94 -3.69
N LEU A 15 22.69 -7.84 -4.90
CA LEU A 15 22.34 -8.72 -6.02
C LEU A 15 22.67 -10.17 -5.72
N PHE A 16 23.86 -10.43 -5.17
CA PHE A 16 24.28 -11.77 -4.78
C PHE A 16 23.33 -12.36 -3.71
N VAL A 17 22.98 -11.56 -2.70
CA VAL A 17 22.05 -11.99 -1.65
C VAL A 17 20.68 -12.30 -2.23
N VAL A 18 20.14 -11.46 -3.14
CA VAL A 18 18.84 -11.69 -3.79
C VAL A 18 18.84 -12.98 -4.59
N LEU A 19 19.86 -13.21 -5.42
CA LEU A 19 20.00 -14.44 -6.23
C LEU A 19 20.07 -15.68 -5.34
N SER A 20 20.91 -15.66 -4.30
CA SER A 20 21.07 -16.77 -3.39
C SER A 20 19.79 -17.08 -2.62
N ALA A 21 19.12 -16.05 -2.13
CA ALA A 21 17.84 -16.20 -1.41
C ALA A 21 16.74 -16.78 -2.31
N ARG A 22 16.63 -16.33 -3.54
CA ARG A 22 15.65 -16.83 -4.50
C ARG A 22 15.89 -18.28 -4.88
N GLN A 23 17.17 -18.70 -4.99
CA GLN A 23 17.53 -20.10 -5.23
C GLN A 23 17.18 -20.99 -4.03
N LEU A 24 17.36 -20.50 -2.81
CA LEU A 24 17.08 -21.27 -1.59
C LEU A 24 15.58 -21.33 -1.26
N ASN A 25 14.83 -20.28 -1.57
CA ASN A 25 13.39 -20.21 -1.32
C ASN A 25 12.70 -19.35 -2.39
N THR A 26 12.00 -20.02 -3.31
CA THR A 26 11.27 -19.38 -4.41
C THR A 26 10.09 -18.52 -3.94
N ASN A 27 9.54 -18.79 -2.75
CA ASN A 27 8.38 -18.10 -2.19
C ASN A 27 8.77 -16.95 -1.22
N CYS A 28 10.06 -16.79 -0.93
CA CYS A 28 10.53 -15.73 -0.04
C CYS A 28 10.19 -14.34 -0.61
N ARG A 29 9.60 -13.46 0.20
CA ARG A 29 9.41 -12.06 -0.17
C ARG A 29 10.73 -11.32 0.06
N ILE A 30 11.33 -10.80 -1.02
CA ILE A 30 12.64 -10.18 -0.99
C ILE A 30 12.50 -8.67 -1.27
N ILE A 31 13.02 -7.86 -0.34
CA ILE A 31 13.14 -6.41 -0.48
C ILE A 31 14.63 -6.07 -0.53
N SER A 32 15.05 -5.30 -1.53
CA SER A 32 16.46 -4.94 -1.70
C SER A 32 16.66 -3.44 -1.82
N ARG A 33 17.81 -2.96 -1.31
CA ARG A 33 18.31 -1.62 -1.59
C ARG A 33 19.02 -1.60 -2.95
N ALA A 34 18.88 -0.50 -3.67
CA ALA A 34 19.71 -0.15 -4.83
C ALA A 34 20.23 1.28 -4.68
N SER A 35 21.42 1.57 -5.21
CA SER A 35 21.99 2.90 -5.22
C SER A 35 21.76 3.64 -6.56
N ASN A 36 21.46 2.91 -7.65
CA ASN A 36 21.24 3.49 -8.97
C ASN A 36 20.23 2.70 -9.81
N GLU A 37 19.72 3.31 -10.89
CA GLU A 37 18.68 2.75 -11.75
C GLU A 37 19.11 1.46 -12.46
N SER A 38 20.38 1.32 -12.85
CA SER A 38 20.85 0.10 -13.51
C SER A 38 20.84 -1.09 -12.53
N SER A 39 21.17 -0.87 -11.28
CA SER A 39 21.09 -1.88 -10.22
C SER A 39 19.65 -2.20 -9.86
N TYR A 40 18.75 -1.19 -9.83
CA TYR A 40 17.32 -1.39 -9.62
C TYR A 40 16.76 -2.44 -10.57
N SER A 41 16.98 -2.26 -11.88
CA SER A 41 16.49 -3.18 -12.91
C SER A 41 17.05 -4.58 -12.75
N LYS A 42 18.36 -4.72 -12.45
CA LYS A 42 19.02 -6.01 -12.25
C LYS A 42 18.47 -6.75 -11.04
N LEU A 43 18.25 -6.05 -9.92
CA LEU A 43 17.68 -6.62 -8.69
C LEU A 43 16.23 -7.10 -8.91
N LYS A 44 15.44 -6.37 -9.69
CA LYS A 44 14.10 -6.81 -10.08
C LYS A 44 14.14 -8.09 -10.91
N ILE A 45 15.02 -8.17 -11.90
CA ILE A 45 15.23 -9.36 -12.75
C ILE A 45 15.73 -10.55 -11.92
N ALA A 46 16.60 -10.30 -10.94
CA ALA A 46 17.11 -11.32 -10.03
C ALA A 46 16.05 -11.91 -9.08
N GLY A 47 14.86 -11.31 -9.03
CA GLY A 47 13.72 -11.82 -8.28
C GLY A 47 13.41 -11.07 -6.98
N ALA A 48 13.91 -9.85 -6.80
CA ALA A 48 13.48 -8.99 -5.71
C ALA A 48 12.02 -8.54 -5.92
N ASN A 49 11.15 -8.76 -4.94
CA ASN A 49 9.76 -8.32 -4.98
C ASN A 49 9.68 -6.79 -4.97
N ASN A 50 10.47 -6.16 -4.10
CA ASN A 50 10.58 -4.71 -4.03
C ASN A 50 12.06 -4.30 -4.06
N VAL A 51 12.34 -3.20 -4.75
CA VAL A 51 13.65 -2.54 -4.74
C VAL A 51 13.45 -1.09 -4.36
N ILE A 52 14.25 -0.59 -3.43
CA ILE A 52 14.17 0.78 -2.91
C ILE A 52 15.49 1.47 -3.17
N MET A 53 15.43 2.69 -3.67
CA MET A 53 16.57 3.61 -3.81
C MET A 53 16.41 4.74 -2.78
N PRO A 54 17.02 4.62 -1.58
CA PRO A 54 16.79 5.55 -0.48
C PRO A 54 17.15 6.99 -0.82
N ASP A 55 18.29 7.20 -1.52
CA ASP A 55 18.75 8.54 -1.87
C ASP A 55 17.81 9.24 -2.85
N LYS A 56 17.27 8.49 -3.84
CA LYS A 56 16.26 9.01 -4.76
C LYS A 56 14.96 9.33 -4.01
N LEU A 57 14.48 8.41 -3.19
CA LEU A 57 13.26 8.60 -2.40
C LEU A 57 13.37 9.81 -1.48
N GLY A 58 14.51 9.96 -0.79
CA GLY A 58 14.79 11.11 0.06
C GLY A 58 14.86 12.41 -0.73
N GLY A 59 15.51 12.39 -1.89
CA GLY A 59 15.58 13.57 -2.79
C GLY A 59 14.22 14.00 -3.30
N ASP A 60 13.41 13.06 -3.77
CA ASP A 60 12.04 13.33 -4.24
C ASP A 60 11.16 13.88 -3.11
N HIS A 61 11.31 13.34 -1.89
CA HIS A 61 10.60 13.84 -0.72
C HIS A 61 11.01 15.27 -0.36
N MET A 62 12.33 15.57 -0.34
CA MET A 62 12.82 16.93 -0.10
C MET A 62 12.31 17.93 -1.15
N ALA A 63 12.32 17.55 -2.42
CA ALA A 63 11.78 18.37 -3.49
C ALA A 63 10.27 18.65 -3.29
N SER A 64 9.51 17.64 -2.90
CA SER A 64 8.08 17.76 -2.63
C SER A 64 7.78 18.72 -1.47
N LEU A 65 8.63 18.73 -0.43
CA LEU A 65 8.51 19.69 0.69
C LEU A 65 8.70 21.13 0.25
N VAL A 66 9.45 21.39 -0.83
CA VAL A 66 9.61 22.75 -1.40
C VAL A 66 8.39 23.12 -2.25
N VAL A 67 7.86 22.19 -3.03
CA VAL A 67 6.78 22.47 -4.01
C VAL A 67 5.39 22.46 -3.36
N THR A 68 5.14 21.50 -2.47
CA THR A 68 3.82 21.26 -1.85
C THR A 68 3.92 20.89 -0.38
N PRO A 69 4.49 21.76 0.49
CA PRO A 69 4.77 21.44 1.89
C PRO A 69 3.52 21.00 2.65
N ASP A 70 2.41 21.71 2.50
CA ASP A 70 1.16 21.42 3.22
C ASP A 70 0.56 20.07 2.85
N VAL A 71 0.69 19.67 1.57
CA VAL A 71 0.21 18.36 1.11
C VAL A 71 1.05 17.24 1.71
N ILE A 72 2.38 17.40 1.73
CA ILE A 72 3.30 16.40 2.30
C ILE A 72 3.07 16.26 3.80
N GLU A 73 2.92 17.37 4.51
CA GLU A 73 2.60 17.35 5.94
C GLU A 73 1.25 16.68 6.20
N PHE A 74 0.22 16.99 5.40
CA PHE A 74 -1.09 16.37 5.52
C PHE A 74 -1.03 14.85 5.29
N VAL A 75 -0.37 14.40 4.22
CA VAL A 75 -0.21 12.97 3.92
C VAL A 75 0.58 12.26 5.03
N GLY A 76 1.62 12.91 5.55
CA GLY A 76 2.37 12.40 6.71
C GLY A 76 1.47 12.16 7.93
N ARG A 77 0.52 13.06 8.18
CA ARG A 77 -0.46 12.92 9.28
C ARG A 77 -1.48 11.79 9.07
N LEU A 78 -1.69 11.34 7.82
CA LEU A 78 -2.59 10.21 7.52
C LEU A 78 -1.95 8.85 7.87
N THR A 79 -0.62 8.77 7.89
CA THR A 79 0.13 7.51 7.96
C THR A 79 0.85 7.28 9.29
N ILE A 80 0.93 8.29 10.17
CA ILE A 80 1.59 8.15 11.48
C ILE A 80 0.60 7.59 12.50
N GLU A 81 0.90 6.45 13.08
CA GLU A 81 0.21 5.92 14.26
C GLU A 81 0.39 6.86 15.45
N GLY A 82 -0.69 7.50 15.90
CA GLY A 82 -0.68 8.37 17.06
C GLY A 82 -1.99 9.16 17.25
N GLU A 83 -2.31 9.50 18.45
CA GLU A 83 -3.56 9.86 19.12
C GLU A 83 -4.59 10.79 18.42
N THR A 84 -4.33 11.35 17.25
CA THR A 84 -5.28 12.29 16.60
C THR A 84 -5.35 12.21 15.07
N THR A 85 -4.77 11.21 14.45
CA THR A 85 -4.59 11.13 13.00
C THR A 85 -5.62 10.25 12.31
N ALA A 86 -6.01 10.64 11.10
CA ALA A 86 -6.84 9.81 10.25
C ALA A 86 -6.08 8.54 9.86
N ASN A 87 -6.71 7.39 10.02
CA ASN A 87 -6.14 6.11 9.63
C ASN A 87 -6.60 5.73 8.22
N LEU A 88 -5.67 5.16 7.46
CA LEU A 88 -5.97 4.44 6.23
C LEU A 88 -6.16 2.97 6.59
N GLU A 89 -7.27 2.39 6.14
CA GLU A 89 -7.58 0.98 6.34
C GLU A 89 -7.84 0.33 5.00
N GLU A 90 -7.34 -0.88 4.81
CA GLU A 90 -7.65 -1.73 3.66
C GLU A 90 -8.71 -2.76 4.08
N ILE A 91 -9.80 -2.84 3.33
CA ILE A 91 -10.87 -3.81 3.53
C ILE A 91 -10.92 -4.72 2.32
N SER A 92 -10.75 -6.03 2.55
CA SER A 92 -11.02 -7.02 1.51
C SER A 92 -12.54 -7.14 1.31
N VAL A 93 -13.00 -7.11 0.05
CA VAL A 93 -14.42 -7.36 -0.26
C VAL A 93 -14.82 -8.79 0.12
N ASN A 94 -13.87 -9.72 0.18
CA ASN A 94 -14.13 -11.08 0.63
C ASN A 94 -14.50 -11.17 2.13
N ASP A 95 -14.11 -10.18 2.92
CA ASP A 95 -14.41 -10.12 4.36
C ASP A 95 -15.76 -9.44 4.65
N LEU A 96 -16.37 -8.84 3.63
CA LEU A 96 -17.69 -8.23 3.74
C LEU A 96 -18.80 -9.30 3.78
N PRO A 97 -19.93 -9.04 4.45
CA PRO A 97 -21.12 -9.88 4.34
C PRO A 97 -21.50 -10.13 2.87
N THR A 98 -21.88 -11.35 2.56
CA THR A 98 -22.17 -11.79 1.18
C THR A 98 -23.26 -10.97 0.49
N GLU A 99 -24.10 -10.29 1.26
CA GLU A 99 -25.14 -9.39 0.74
C GLU A 99 -24.57 -8.16 0.00
N TYR A 100 -23.29 -7.82 0.22
CA TYR A 100 -22.59 -6.71 -0.44
C TYR A 100 -21.81 -7.13 -1.69
N LEU A 101 -21.66 -8.42 -1.95
CA LEU A 101 -21.08 -8.89 -3.21
C LEU A 101 -22.01 -8.48 -4.37
N ASP A 102 -21.40 -8.02 -5.46
CA ASP A 102 -22.06 -7.50 -6.64
C ASP A 102 -22.93 -6.23 -6.40
N LYS A 103 -22.83 -5.63 -5.22
CA LYS A 103 -23.38 -4.31 -4.91
C LYS A 103 -22.36 -3.22 -5.22
N THR A 104 -22.82 -1.97 -5.21
CA THR A 104 -21.94 -0.82 -5.46
C THR A 104 -21.34 -0.28 -4.15
N ILE A 105 -20.30 0.57 -4.28
CA ILE A 105 -19.75 1.33 -3.15
C ILE A 105 -20.87 2.17 -2.50
N LEU A 106 -21.82 2.69 -3.30
CA LEU A 106 -22.96 3.45 -2.79
C LEU A 106 -23.84 2.60 -1.87
N ASP A 107 -24.14 1.36 -2.27
CA ASP A 107 -25.00 0.45 -1.51
C ASP A 107 -24.37 0.06 -0.16
N LEU A 108 -23.03 0.05 -0.08
CA LEU A 108 -22.29 -0.21 1.17
C LEU A 108 -22.55 0.89 2.20
N ASP A 109 -22.76 2.13 1.75
CA ASP A 109 -23.15 3.32 2.55
C ASP A 109 -22.22 3.53 3.77
N LEU A 110 -20.92 3.31 3.58
CA LEU A 110 -19.90 3.36 4.65
C LEU A 110 -19.89 4.71 5.36
N ARG A 111 -20.02 5.80 4.59
CA ARG A 111 -19.94 7.15 5.16
C ARG A 111 -21.04 7.42 6.18
N ARG A 112 -22.27 6.99 5.92
CA ARG A 112 -23.39 7.15 6.84
C ARG A 112 -23.30 6.21 8.03
N LYS A 113 -22.86 4.96 7.80
CA LYS A 113 -22.78 3.93 8.85
C LYS A 113 -21.62 4.15 9.81
N THR A 114 -20.47 4.57 9.30
CA THR A 114 -19.22 4.62 10.08
C THR A 114 -18.58 6.02 10.15
N GLY A 115 -18.91 6.90 9.18
CA GLY A 115 -18.24 8.18 8.98
C GLY A 115 -16.99 8.08 8.11
N CYS A 116 -16.57 6.87 7.71
CA CYS A 116 -15.41 6.65 6.85
C CYS A 116 -15.71 7.01 5.39
N THR A 117 -14.66 7.36 4.64
CA THR A 117 -14.73 7.67 3.22
C THR A 117 -13.88 6.69 2.43
N VAL A 118 -14.43 6.10 1.36
CA VAL A 118 -13.65 5.30 0.40
C VAL A 118 -12.84 6.26 -0.45
N ILE A 119 -11.52 6.14 -0.43
CA ILE A 119 -10.59 6.98 -1.19
C ILE A 119 -9.86 6.22 -2.28
N GLY A 120 -9.92 4.90 -2.26
CA GLY A 120 -9.29 4.04 -3.25
C GLY A 120 -10.03 2.71 -3.40
N PHE A 121 -9.89 2.13 -4.58
CA PHE A 121 -10.37 0.81 -4.92
C PHE A 121 -9.24 0.05 -5.63
N LYS A 122 -8.97 -1.16 -5.20
CA LYS A 122 -8.05 -2.07 -5.84
C LYS A 122 -8.85 -3.19 -6.50
N ALA A 123 -8.78 -3.26 -7.81
CA ALA A 123 -9.49 -4.27 -8.58
C ALA A 123 -8.80 -5.65 -8.47
N PRO A 124 -9.47 -6.75 -8.86
CA PRO A 124 -8.90 -8.11 -8.81
C PRO A 124 -7.64 -8.28 -9.66
N ASP A 125 -7.44 -7.48 -10.70
CA ASP A 125 -6.24 -7.45 -11.55
C ASP A 125 -5.07 -6.69 -10.91
N ASN A 126 -5.21 -6.25 -9.66
CA ASN A 126 -4.28 -5.40 -8.90
C ASN A 126 -4.15 -3.95 -9.42
N SER A 127 -4.98 -3.49 -10.33
CA SER A 127 -5.05 -2.08 -10.69
C SER A 127 -5.67 -1.24 -9.56
N TYR A 128 -5.17 0.00 -9.40
CA TYR A 128 -5.66 0.94 -8.39
C TYR A 128 -6.46 2.06 -9.04
N LEU A 129 -7.61 2.36 -8.45
CA LEU A 129 -8.44 3.50 -8.79
C LEU A 129 -8.50 4.45 -7.59
N ILE A 130 -7.98 5.67 -7.78
CA ILE A 130 -8.00 6.71 -6.76
C ILE A 130 -9.31 7.47 -6.89
N ASN A 131 -9.96 7.77 -5.76
CA ASN A 131 -11.26 8.45 -5.70
C ASN A 131 -12.31 7.74 -6.58
N PRO A 132 -12.65 6.48 -6.26
CA PRO A 132 -13.54 5.66 -7.07
C PRO A 132 -14.96 6.26 -7.10
N GLU A 133 -15.64 6.11 -8.23
CA GLU A 133 -17.05 6.47 -8.32
C GLU A 133 -17.90 5.55 -7.42
N ALA A 134 -18.96 6.10 -6.86
CA ALA A 134 -19.85 5.35 -6.00
C ALA A 134 -20.61 4.21 -6.72
N SER A 135 -20.64 4.24 -8.04
CA SER A 135 -21.25 3.24 -8.94
C SER A 135 -20.41 1.98 -9.14
N ILE A 136 -19.13 1.97 -8.68
CA ILE A 136 -18.27 0.81 -8.84
C ILE A 136 -18.81 -0.38 -8.07
N VAL A 137 -18.87 -1.52 -8.77
CA VAL A 137 -19.37 -2.79 -8.23
C VAL A 137 -18.28 -3.50 -7.44
N LEU A 138 -18.62 -3.97 -6.26
CA LEU A 138 -17.75 -4.72 -5.35
C LEU A 138 -17.61 -6.15 -5.86
N GLN A 139 -16.44 -6.48 -6.36
CA GLN A 139 -16.12 -7.80 -6.91
C GLN A 139 -15.30 -8.62 -5.91
N LYS A 140 -15.42 -9.93 -6.01
CA LYS A 140 -14.54 -10.83 -5.27
C LYS A 140 -13.07 -10.51 -5.55
N ASP A 141 -12.21 -10.65 -4.53
CA ASP A 141 -10.77 -10.37 -4.60
C ASP A 141 -10.42 -8.89 -4.88
N SER A 142 -11.40 -7.98 -4.76
CA SER A 142 -11.14 -6.54 -4.75
C SER A 142 -10.99 -6.01 -3.32
N HIS A 143 -10.40 -4.81 -3.19
CA HIS A 143 -10.17 -4.17 -1.89
C HIS A 143 -10.58 -2.71 -1.94
N LEU A 144 -11.09 -2.22 -0.82
CA LEU A 144 -11.39 -0.81 -0.58
C LEU A 144 -10.29 -0.20 0.29
N ILE A 145 -9.82 0.98 -0.07
CA ILE A 145 -8.96 1.79 0.78
C ILE A 145 -9.82 2.90 1.37
N VAL A 146 -9.91 2.89 2.69
CA VAL A 146 -10.83 3.73 3.45
C VAL A 146 -10.07 4.67 4.34
N LEU A 147 -10.52 5.92 4.40
CA LEU A 147 -10.01 6.96 5.28
C LEU A 147 -11.02 7.24 6.38
N GLY A 148 -10.56 7.25 7.63
CA GLY A 148 -11.39 7.58 8.78
C GLY A 148 -10.57 8.00 9.98
N ARG A 149 -11.20 8.66 10.95
CA ARG A 149 -10.59 8.88 12.28
C ARG A 149 -10.61 7.57 13.09
N PRO A 150 -9.79 7.42 14.13
CA PRO A 150 -9.70 6.17 14.89
C PRO A 150 -11.06 5.62 15.34
N GLU A 151 -11.98 6.50 15.79
CA GLU A 151 -13.32 6.09 16.24
C GLU A 151 -14.19 5.60 15.07
N GLN A 152 -13.99 6.17 13.87
CA GLN A 152 -14.70 5.78 12.66
C GLN A 152 -14.18 4.43 12.14
N ILE A 153 -12.88 4.23 12.16
CA ILE A 153 -12.24 2.95 11.83
C ILE A 153 -12.65 1.86 12.82
N SER A 154 -12.73 2.18 14.13
CA SER A 154 -13.25 1.22 15.12
C SER A 154 -14.69 0.80 14.84
N LYS A 155 -15.56 1.74 14.44
CA LYS A 155 -16.94 1.43 14.00
C LYS A 155 -16.95 0.59 12.71
N LEU A 156 -16.03 0.87 11.78
CA LEU A 156 -15.89 0.12 10.55
C LEU A 156 -15.55 -1.34 10.82
N ARG A 157 -14.54 -1.60 11.66
CA ARG A 157 -14.13 -2.95 12.08
C ARG A 157 -15.20 -3.71 12.87
N ALA A 158 -16.10 -2.97 13.53
CA ALA A 158 -17.23 -3.57 14.27
C ALA A 158 -18.41 -3.88 13.35
N LEU A 159 -18.44 -3.38 12.12
CA LEU A 159 -19.51 -3.58 11.15
C LEU A 159 -19.28 -4.85 10.31
N PHE A 160 -18.03 -5.28 10.21
CA PHE A 160 -17.58 -6.43 9.44
C PHE A 160 -16.69 -7.34 10.30
#